data_ea73df9d373689555b0077aa0b684a01
#
_entry.id   ea73df9d373689555b0077aa0b684a01
#
_cell.length_a   1.000
_cell.length_b   1.000
_cell.length_c   1.000
_cell.angle_alpha   90.00
_cell.angle_beta   90.00
_cell.angle_gamma   90.00
#
_symmetry.space_group_name_H-M   'P 1'
#
loop_
_entity.id
_entity.type
_entity.pdbx_description
1 polymer ?
#
loop_
_entity_poly.entity_id
_entity_poly.type
_entity_poly.pdbx_seq_one_letter_code
_entity_poly.pdbx_strand_id
1 'polypeptide(L)'
;YKIDGDPIVVHHPHLALSIAGTQEQFRNFFRSLEVGLYSRFGIYTRQQSQLWESCAPQEGEVDLHSYFYGLGSELFEMHKLLLQSPTLVTFSPQQWQQHTAHFSLLLKRTLLEGRESSSGIVYRNGLLAMRLAAILTIFRKYTDYAYAKEYCCTDDDFRTAMDIAHTLLEHSLLLSTSLPDTSLPPVSMHKFHQLEDTLASMPRVFTYMDFVRAVQENGACARTGKRWIQKAVKAQLIIKEGDNYKKCNTKSTK
;
A
#
# COMPACT_ATOMS: atom_id res chain seq x y z
N TYR A 1 25.08 26.27 -5.01
CA TYR A 1 24.41 27.54 -5.35
C TYR A 1 24.16 28.29 -4.04
N LYS A 2 24.86 29.41 -3.82
CA LYS A 2 24.47 30.39 -2.79
C LYS A 2 23.24 31.13 -3.32
N ILE A 3 22.12 30.98 -2.66
CA ILE A 3 20.96 31.84 -2.87
C ILE A 3 21.24 33.09 -2.02
N ASP A 4 21.65 34.18 -2.65
CA ASP A 4 21.73 35.50 -2.02
C ASP A 4 20.26 36.00 -1.89
N GLY A 5 19.67 35.75 -0.74
CA GLY A 5 18.35 36.22 -0.38
C GLY A 5 17.96 35.72 1.01
N ASP A 6 17.04 36.42 1.65
CA ASP A 6 16.50 35.99 2.93
C ASP A 6 15.87 34.59 2.82
N PRO A 7 16.08 33.72 3.82
CA PRO A 7 15.54 32.36 3.77
C PRO A 7 14.02 32.39 3.73
N ILE A 8 13.43 31.71 2.74
CA ILE A 8 11.99 31.51 2.67
C ILE A 8 11.60 30.52 3.77
N VAL A 9 10.89 30.98 4.77
CA VAL A 9 10.38 30.16 5.86
C VAL A 9 8.93 29.76 5.55
N VAL A 10 8.69 28.46 5.36
CA VAL A 10 7.35 27.91 5.20
C VAL A 10 6.92 27.27 6.52
N HIS A 11 6.06 27.96 7.27
CA HIS A 11 5.61 27.50 8.60
C HIS A 11 4.74 26.24 8.55
N HIS A 12 3.93 26.08 7.52
CA HIS A 12 3.02 24.94 7.32
C HIS A 12 3.17 24.41 5.89
N PRO A 13 4.19 23.57 5.62
CA PRO A 13 4.41 23.08 4.26
C PRO A 13 3.34 22.05 3.87
N HIS A 14 2.66 22.30 2.75
CA HIS A 14 1.75 21.38 2.10
C HIS A 14 2.28 21.11 0.70
N LEU A 15 3.02 20.01 0.55
CA LEU A 15 3.64 19.62 -0.72
C LEU A 15 2.96 18.36 -1.26
N ALA A 16 2.46 18.44 -2.49
CA ALA A 16 2.07 17.28 -3.29
C ALA A 16 2.97 17.21 -4.52
N LEU A 17 3.46 16.01 -4.84
CA LEU A 17 4.34 15.77 -5.98
C LEU A 17 3.72 14.71 -6.88
N SER A 18 3.72 14.97 -8.19
CA SER A 18 3.44 13.99 -9.23
C SER A 18 4.66 13.90 -10.15
N ILE A 19 5.21 12.71 -10.30
CA ILE A 19 6.44 12.47 -11.06
C ILE A 19 6.19 11.31 -12.01
N ALA A 20 6.56 11.48 -13.27
CA ALA A 20 6.57 10.41 -14.25
C ALA A 20 7.99 10.23 -14.80
N GLY A 21 8.33 9.00 -15.15
CA GLY A 21 9.66 8.71 -15.68
C GLY A 21 9.83 7.26 -16.12
N THR A 22 11.00 6.96 -16.67
CA THR A 22 11.39 5.61 -17.05
C THR A 22 11.82 4.77 -15.85
N GLN A 23 11.92 3.46 -16.03
CA GLN A 23 12.39 2.54 -14.99
C GLN A 23 13.80 2.88 -14.49
N GLU A 24 14.68 3.38 -15.36
CA GLU A 24 16.03 3.79 -14.98
C GLU A 24 16.01 5.07 -14.13
N GLN A 25 15.22 6.07 -14.53
CA GLN A 25 15.04 7.30 -13.73
C GLN A 25 14.45 6.98 -12.36
N PHE A 26 13.50 6.04 -12.30
CA PHE A 26 12.95 5.56 -11.04
C PHE A 26 14.02 4.97 -10.12
N ARG A 27 14.90 4.08 -10.61
CA ARG A 27 16.00 3.51 -9.82
C ARG A 27 17.02 4.56 -9.36
N ASN A 28 17.25 5.58 -10.17
CA ASN A 28 18.15 6.69 -9.81
C ASN A 28 17.54 7.61 -8.76
N PHE A 29 16.21 7.77 -8.75
CA PHE A 29 15.48 8.57 -7.78
C PHE A 29 15.34 7.84 -6.43
N PHE A 30 14.97 6.56 -6.44
CA PHE A 30 14.84 5.72 -5.26
C PHE A 30 16.06 4.80 -5.11
N ARG A 31 17.05 5.24 -4.35
CA ARG A 31 18.32 4.50 -4.18
C ARG A 31 18.20 3.28 -3.27
N SER A 32 17.28 3.29 -2.31
CA SER A 32 17.01 2.17 -1.41
C SER A 32 15.63 2.28 -0.77
N LEU A 33 15.13 1.17 -0.21
CA LEU A 33 13.87 1.12 0.55
C LEU A 33 13.98 1.75 1.94
N GLU A 34 15.18 1.76 2.52
CA GLU A 34 15.42 2.15 3.92
C GLU A 34 15.24 3.65 4.19
N VAL A 35 15.42 4.49 3.19
CA VAL A 35 15.34 5.96 3.34
C VAL A 35 13.91 6.45 3.66
N GLY A 36 12.91 5.57 3.64
CA GLY A 36 11.52 5.90 3.96
C GLY A 36 10.86 6.85 2.94
N LEU A 37 11.60 7.35 1.95
CA LEU A 37 11.05 8.19 0.88
C LEU A 37 10.15 7.37 -0.03
N TYR A 38 10.60 6.18 -0.43
CA TYR A 38 9.88 5.27 -1.30
C TYR A 38 8.46 4.98 -0.82
N SER A 39 8.30 4.63 0.46
CA SER A 39 7.00 4.29 1.05
C SER A 39 5.99 5.45 1.08
N ARG A 40 6.43 6.69 0.83
CA ARG A 40 5.58 7.89 0.81
C ARG A 40 4.91 8.14 -0.53
N PHE A 41 5.36 7.45 -1.59
CA PHE A 41 4.79 7.57 -2.91
C PHE A 41 3.77 6.46 -3.17
N GLY A 42 2.62 6.82 -3.75
CA GLY A 42 1.75 5.88 -4.45
C GLY A 42 2.33 5.66 -5.83
N ILE A 43 2.77 4.44 -6.13
CA ILE A 43 3.48 4.14 -7.37
C ILE A 43 2.54 3.39 -8.31
N TYR A 44 2.39 3.93 -9.51
CA TYR A 44 1.68 3.28 -10.60
C TYR A 44 2.67 2.94 -11.72
N THR A 45 2.68 1.69 -12.18
CA THR A 45 3.48 1.25 -13.31
C THR A 45 2.60 0.60 -14.36
N ARG A 46 2.95 0.78 -15.62
CA ARG A 46 2.24 0.20 -16.76
C ARG A 46 3.27 -0.39 -17.73
N GLN A 47 2.97 -1.56 -18.25
CA GLN A 47 3.71 -2.04 -19.41
C GLN A 47 3.36 -1.18 -20.61
N GLN A 48 4.39 -0.73 -21.34
CA GLN A 48 4.19 0.02 -22.55
C GLN A 48 3.59 -0.91 -23.62
N SER A 49 2.56 -0.45 -24.30
CA SER A 49 2.09 -1.11 -25.51
C SER A 49 3.19 -1.10 -26.56
N GLN A 50 3.43 -2.25 -27.18
CA GLN A 50 4.37 -2.35 -28.32
C GLN A 50 3.70 -2.03 -29.66
N LEU A 51 2.43 -1.63 -29.63
CA LEU A 51 1.70 -1.23 -30.82
C LEU A 51 1.97 0.24 -31.13
N TRP A 52 2.27 0.50 -32.40
CA TRP A 52 2.37 1.88 -32.87
C TRP A 52 0.97 2.49 -32.90
N GLU A 53 0.80 3.61 -32.22
CA GLU A 53 -0.42 4.43 -32.25
C GLU A 53 -0.15 5.66 -33.16
N SER A 54 -1.10 5.97 -34.02
CA SER A 54 -0.99 7.12 -34.91
C SER A 54 -0.98 8.42 -34.10
N CYS A 55 -0.06 9.32 -34.43
CA CYS A 55 -0.02 10.67 -33.89
C CYS A 55 -0.84 11.67 -34.71
N ALA A 56 -1.57 11.19 -35.76
CA ALA A 56 -2.40 12.06 -36.57
C ALA A 56 -3.62 12.55 -35.76
N PRO A 57 -3.99 13.83 -35.90
CA PRO A 57 -5.22 14.34 -35.29
C PRO A 57 -6.42 13.52 -35.76
N GLN A 58 -7.29 13.14 -34.82
CA GLN A 58 -8.52 12.41 -35.09
C GLN A 58 -9.71 13.37 -35.15
N GLU A 59 -10.66 13.13 -36.06
CA GLU A 59 -11.92 13.89 -36.04
C GLU A 59 -12.66 13.70 -34.74
N GLY A 60 -13.03 14.80 -34.09
CA GLY A 60 -13.71 14.79 -32.78
C GLY A 60 -12.75 14.69 -31.57
N GLU A 61 -11.45 14.85 -31.77
CA GLU A 61 -10.49 14.91 -30.68
C GLU A 61 -10.80 16.11 -29.76
N VAL A 62 -10.87 15.83 -28.46
CA VAL A 62 -11.15 16.86 -27.44
C VAL A 62 -9.97 17.82 -27.39
N ASP A 63 -10.21 19.12 -27.47
CA ASP A 63 -9.19 20.12 -27.16
C ASP A 63 -8.74 19.99 -25.70
N LEU A 64 -7.61 19.34 -25.50
CA LEU A 64 -7.04 19.08 -24.17
C LEU A 64 -6.77 20.38 -23.39
N HIS A 65 -6.45 21.47 -24.09
CA HIS A 65 -6.23 22.74 -23.43
C HIS A 65 -7.52 23.27 -22.78
N SER A 66 -8.60 23.33 -23.54
CA SER A 66 -9.91 23.75 -23.04
C SER A 66 -10.43 22.79 -21.96
N TYR A 67 -10.23 21.48 -22.14
CA TYR A 67 -10.62 20.49 -21.14
C TYR A 67 -9.91 20.70 -19.81
N PHE A 68 -8.58 20.81 -19.80
CA PHE A 68 -7.82 21.00 -18.55
C PHE A 68 -8.04 22.39 -17.94
N TYR A 69 -8.31 23.43 -18.77
CA TYR A 69 -8.69 24.74 -18.26
C TYR A 69 -10.03 24.68 -17.52
N GLY A 70 -11.03 23.99 -18.10
CA GLY A 70 -12.33 23.77 -17.46
C GLY A 70 -12.19 23.02 -16.13
N LEU A 71 -11.46 21.90 -16.14
CA LEU A 71 -11.19 21.10 -14.95
C LEU A 71 -10.46 21.91 -13.84
N GLY A 72 -9.47 22.72 -14.24
CA GLY A 72 -8.76 23.59 -13.31
C GLY A 72 -9.68 24.65 -12.68
N SER A 73 -10.62 25.20 -13.43
CA SER A 73 -11.61 26.13 -12.95
C SER A 73 -12.57 25.49 -11.93
N GLU A 74 -13.05 24.28 -12.20
CA GLU A 74 -13.88 23.51 -11.25
C GLU A 74 -13.13 23.20 -9.95
N LEU A 75 -11.89 22.74 -10.03
CA LEU A 75 -11.06 22.47 -8.85
C LEU A 75 -10.80 23.77 -8.03
N PHE A 76 -10.66 24.90 -8.69
CA PHE A 76 -10.50 26.18 -8.01
C PHE A 76 -11.75 26.60 -7.25
N GLU A 77 -12.94 26.44 -7.85
CA GLU A 77 -14.21 26.73 -7.17
C GLU A 77 -14.45 25.78 -6.00
N MET A 78 -14.14 24.50 -6.16
CA MET A 78 -14.18 23.53 -5.06
C MET A 78 -13.22 23.95 -3.92
N HIS A 79 -12.00 24.37 -4.25
CA HIS A 79 -11.04 24.83 -3.25
C HIS A 79 -11.58 26.04 -2.46
N LYS A 80 -12.17 27.02 -3.12
CA LYS A 80 -12.81 28.16 -2.45
C LYS A 80 -13.92 27.72 -1.51
N LEU A 81 -14.79 26.80 -1.95
CA LEU A 81 -15.86 26.27 -1.12
C LEU A 81 -15.31 25.60 0.14
N LEU A 82 -14.26 24.78 0.00
CA LEU A 82 -13.64 24.08 1.13
C LEU A 82 -12.96 25.02 2.11
N LEU A 83 -12.36 26.11 1.64
CA LEU A 83 -11.81 27.15 2.52
C LEU A 83 -12.89 27.83 3.36
N GLN A 84 -14.08 28.06 2.79
CA GLN A 84 -15.21 28.67 3.47
C GLN A 84 -15.97 27.68 4.36
N SER A 85 -15.98 26.42 4.00
CA SER A 85 -16.67 25.34 4.70
C SER A 85 -15.74 24.14 4.95
N PRO A 86 -14.78 24.26 5.88
CA PRO A 86 -13.92 23.14 6.26
C PRO A 86 -14.75 21.93 6.68
N THR A 87 -14.36 20.75 6.20
CA THR A 87 -15.17 19.54 6.33
C THR A 87 -14.41 18.46 7.08
N LEU A 88 -15.04 17.89 8.10
CA LEU A 88 -14.60 16.65 8.72
C LEU A 88 -15.16 15.48 7.93
N VAL A 89 -14.29 14.69 7.31
CA VAL A 89 -14.69 13.41 6.68
C VAL A 89 -14.68 12.31 7.73
N THR A 90 -15.80 11.61 7.86
CA THR A 90 -15.96 10.50 8.79
C THR A 90 -16.16 9.19 8.04
N PHE A 91 -15.93 8.08 8.75
CA PHE A 91 -16.02 6.72 8.22
C PHE A 91 -16.87 5.87 9.16
N SER A 92 -17.64 4.95 8.60
CA SER A 92 -18.45 4.04 9.39
C SER A 92 -17.58 3.04 10.17
N PRO A 93 -18.09 2.49 11.29
CA PRO A 93 -17.39 1.42 12.01
C PRO A 93 -17.07 0.21 11.13
N GLN A 94 -17.94 -0.09 10.16
CA GLN A 94 -17.75 -1.17 9.21
C GLN A 94 -16.60 -0.89 8.24
N GLN A 95 -16.48 0.34 7.72
CA GLN A 95 -15.36 0.75 6.87
C GLN A 95 -14.02 0.68 7.62
N TRP A 96 -13.98 1.10 8.89
CA TRP A 96 -12.80 0.95 9.74
C TRP A 96 -12.41 -0.51 9.96
N GLN A 97 -13.39 -1.38 10.17
CA GLN A 97 -13.16 -2.82 10.34
C GLN A 97 -12.61 -3.45 9.05
N GLN A 98 -13.18 -3.12 7.89
CA GLN A 98 -12.72 -3.59 6.59
C GLN A 98 -11.29 -3.13 6.29
N HIS A 99 -11.00 -1.85 6.50
CA HIS A 99 -9.66 -1.29 6.34
C HIS A 99 -8.64 -2.03 7.21
N THR A 100 -8.94 -2.17 8.51
CA THR A 100 -8.05 -2.85 9.46
C THR A 100 -7.82 -4.30 9.09
N ALA A 101 -8.86 -5.04 8.72
CA ALA A 101 -8.75 -6.44 8.31
C ALA A 101 -7.87 -6.59 7.05
N HIS A 102 -8.11 -5.75 6.04
CA HIS A 102 -7.37 -5.77 4.77
C HIS A 102 -5.87 -5.52 4.98
N PHE A 103 -5.51 -4.40 5.60
CA PHE A 103 -4.10 -4.03 5.77
C PHE A 103 -3.37 -4.89 6.81
N SER A 104 -4.06 -5.42 7.82
CA SER A 104 -3.48 -6.42 8.74
C SER A 104 -3.12 -7.71 8.02
N LEU A 105 -3.96 -8.18 7.10
CA LEU A 105 -3.68 -9.36 6.28
C LEU A 105 -2.47 -9.13 5.36
N LEU A 106 -2.44 -7.99 4.66
CA LEU A 106 -1.33 -7.62 3.77
C LEU A 106 -0.01 -7.48 4.53
N LEU A 107 -0.03 -6.86 5.71
CA LEU A 107 1.15 -6.73 6.56
C LEU A 107 1.68 -8.10 6.99
N LYS A 108 0.79 -8.99 7.45
CA LYS A 108 1.18 -10.36 7.82
C LYS A 108 1.82 -11.09 6.65
N ARG A 109 1.23 -11.00 5.45
CA ARG A 109 1.79 -11.59 4.23
C ARG A 109 3.19 -11.04 3.94
N THR A 110 3.35 -9.71 3.94
CA THR A 110 4.64 -9.05 3.67
C THR A 110 5.73 -9.48 4.67
N LEU A 111 5.40 -9.60 5.95
CA LEU A 111 6.33 -10.07 6.99
C LEU A 111 6.69 -11.55 6.81
N LEU A 112 5.74 -12.41 6.42
CA LEU A 112 5.99 -13.83 6.16
C LEU A 112 6.91 -14.04 4.95
N GLU A 113 6.76 -13.21 3.93
CA GLU A 113 7.65 -13.20 2.75
C GLU A 113 9.08 -12.76 3.10
N GLY A 114 9.31 -12.30 4.33
CA GLY A 114 10.62 -11.83 4.80
C GLY A 114 11.01 -10.47 4.27
N ARG A 115 10.03 -9.68 3.84
CA ARG A 115 10.20 -8.32 3.32
C ARG A 115 9.93 -7.30 4.43
N GLU A 116 10.66 -7.39 5.55
CA GLU A 116 10.46 -6.45 6.67
C GLU A 116 10.67 -4.99 6.25
N SER A 117 11.62 -4.73 5.35
CA SER A 117 11.87 -3.42 4.74
C SER A 117 10.67 -2.87 3.97
N SER A 118 9.79 -3.75 3.45
CA SER A 118 8.58 -3.37 2.72
C SER A 118 7.36 -3.14 3.61
N SER A 119 7.43 -3.42 4.90
CA SER A 119 6.32 -3.19 5.84
C SER A 119 5.90 -1.72 5.88
N GLY A 120 6.86 -0.80 5.74
CA GLY A 120 6.61 0.64 5.64
C GLY A 120 5.74 1.02 4.45
N ILE A 121 5.81 0.27 3.33
CA ILE A 121 4.97 0.48 2.16
C ILE A 121 3.51 0.17 2.51
N VAL A 122 3.27 -0.97 3.19
CA VAL A 122 1.92 -1.39 3.60
C VAL A 122 1.29 -0.38 4.55
N TYR A 123 2.02 0.07 5.59
CA TYR A 123 1.52 1.08 6.53
C TYR A 123 1.16 2.40 5.85
N ARG A 124 2.04 2.88 4.97
CA ARG A 124 1.80 4.14 4.25
C ARG A 124 0.66 4.03 3.25
N ASN A 125 0.52 2.88 2.61
CA ASN A 125 -0.57 2.64 1.69
C ASN A 125 -1.94 2.57 2.41
N GLY A 126 -2.00 2.02 3.62
CA GLY A 126 -3.20 2.11 4.46
C GLY A 126 -3.62 3.55 4.73
N LEU A 127 -2.66 4.44 5.05
CA LEU A 127 -2.95 5.86 5.20
C LEU A 127 -3.36 6.51 3.86
N LEU A 128 -2.76 6.10 2.74
CA LEU A 128 -3.11 6.59 1.42
C LEU A 128 -4.55 6.23 1.05
N ALA A 129 -4.99 5.00 1.35
CA ALA A 129 -6.37 4.55 1.13
C ALA A 129 -7.38 5.48 1.81
N MET A 130 -7.16 5.82 3.08
CA MET A 130 -8.03 6.73 3.83
C MET A 130 -8.02 8.16 3.27
N ARG A 131 -6.86 8.64 2.80
CA ARG A 131 -6.75 9.94 2.14
C ARG A 131 -7.49 9.99 0.81
N LEU A 132 -7.38 8.93 0.01
CA LEU A 132 -8.11 8.81 -1.25
C LEU A 132 -9.62 8.77 -1.00
N ALA A 133 -10.07 7.99 -0.02
CA ALA A 133 -11.48 7.95 0.37
C ALA A 133 -11.98 9.33 0.82
N ALA A 134 -11.20 10.07 1.60
CA ALA A 134 -11.54 11.43 1.99
C ALA A 134 -11.61 12.40 0.79
N ILE A 135 -10.70 12.29 -0.18
CA ILE A 135 -10.72 13.10 -1.39
C ILE A 135 -11.96 12.81 -2.22
N LEU A 136 -12.31 11.53 -2.45
CA LEU A 136 -13.52 11.15 -3.19
C LEU A 136 -14.78 11.65 -2.49
N THR A 137 -14.83 11.54 -1.17
CA THR A 137 -15.94 12.06 -0.35
C THR A 137 -16.09 13.59 -0.50
N ILE A 138 -14.98 14.33 -0.59
CA ILE A 138 -15.01 15.78 -0.79
C ILE A 138 -15.49 16.14 -2.20
N PHE A 139 -15.09 15.39 -3.23
CA PHE A 139 -15.64 15.56 -4.57
C PHE A 139 -17.16 15.34 -4.59
N ARG A 140 -17.63 14.29 -3.92
CA ARG A 140 -19.07 14.01 -3.80
C ARG A 140 -19.79 15.13 -3.06
N LYS A 141 -19.26 15.59 -1.92
CA LYS A 141 -19.80 16.74 -1.21
C LYS A 141 -19.96 17.97 -2.10
N TYR A 142 -18.95 18.25 -2.92
CA TYR A 142 -19.00 19.38 -3.87
C TYR A 142 -20.08 19.18 -4.93
N THR A 143 -20.16 17.97 -5.51
CA THR A 143 -21.18 17.62 -6.52
C THR A 143 -22.60 17.70 -5.94
N ASP A 144 -22.79 17.28 -4.70
CA ASP A 144 -24.08 17.30 -4.01
C ASP A 144 -24.45 18.70 -3.46
N TYR A 145 -23.59 19.71 -3.66
CA TYR A 145 -23.73 21.07 -3.09
C TYR A 145 -24.00 21.08 -1.58
N ALA A 146 -23.41 20.14 -0.86
CA ALA A 146 -23.63 20.00 0.57
C ALA A 146 -22.75 20.94 1.39
N TYR A 147 -23.36 21.73 2.28
CA TYR A 147 -22.66 22.66 3.19
C TYR A 147 -22.40 22.08 4.58
N ALA A 148 -22.58 20.77 4.76
CA ALA A 148 -22.38 20.10 6.04
C ALA A 148 -20.90 20.21 6.49
N LYS A 149 -20.70 20.47 7.80
CA LYS A 149 -19.37 20.51 8.41
C LYS A 149 -18.77 19.10 8.59
N GLU A 150 -19.62 18.08 8.61
CA GLU A 150 -19.26 16.68 8.68
C GLU A 150 -19.92 15.94 7.54
N TYR A 151 -19.14 15.11 6.85
CA TYR A 151 -19.62 14.33 5.71
C TYR A 151 -19.07 12.91 5.78
N CYS A 152 -19.97 11.93 5.83
CA CYS A 152 -19.60 10.54 5.92
C CYS A 152 -19.21 9.97 4.55
N CYS A 153 -18.12 9.24 4.48
CA CYS A 153 -17.69 8.54 3.28
C CYS A 153 -18.74 7.48 2.89
N THR A 154 -19.12 7.47 1.62
CA THR A 154 -20.01 6.43 1.10
C THR A 154 -19.25 5.11 0.92
N ASP A 155 -19.95 3.98 0.92
CA ASP A 155 -19.31 2.67 0.70
C ASP A 155 -18.71 2.55 -0.70
N ASP A 156 -19.28 3.25 -1.70
CA ASP A 156 -18.74 3.28 -3.06
C ASP A 156 -17.42 4.04 -3.15
N ASP A 157 -17.35 5.22 -2.52
CA ASP A 157 -16.10 6.02 -2.46
C ASP A 157 -15.02 5.27 -1.68
N PHE A 158 -15.42 4.64 -0.57
CA PHE A 158 -14.50 3.84 0.24
C PHE A 158 -13.95 2.66 -0.55
N ARG A 159 -14.81 1.89 -1.22
CA ARG A 159 -14.40 0.74 -2.05
C ARG A 159 -13.47 1.19 -3.18
N THR A 160 -13.84 2.23 -3.92
CA THR A 160 -13.01 2.80 -4.99
C THR A 160 -11.63 3.21 -4.48
N ALA A 161 -11.56 3.87 -3.32
CA ALA A 161 -10.29 4.26 -2.71
C ALA A 161 -9.44 3.04 -2.30
N MET A 162 -10.08 2.00 -1.75
CA MET A 162 -9.40 0.75 -1.39
C MET A 162 -8.84 0.03 -2.62
N ASP A 163 -9.57 -0.01 -3.72
CA ASP A 163 -9.14 -0.65 -4.97
C ASP A 163 -7.96 0.11 -5.61
N ILE A 164 -8.01 1.44 -5.63
CA ILE A 164 -6.89 2.27 -6.09
C ILE A 164 -5.67 2.04 -5.20
N ALA A 165 -5.83 2.10 -3.89
CA ALA A 165 -4.74 1.89 -2.94
C ALA A 165 -4.14 0.48 -3.08
N HIS A 166 -4.97 -0.54 -3.27
CA HIS A 166 -4.52 -1.91 -3.50
C HIS A 166 -3.64 -2.01 -4.75
N THR A 167 -4.08 -1.43 -5.87
CA THR A 167 -3.31 -1.38 -7.12
C THR A 167 -1.96 -0.69 -6.93
N LEU A 168 -1.95 0.46 -6.26
CA LEU A 168 -0.71 1.20 -5.98
C LEU A 168 0.22 0.41 -5.04
N LEU A 169 -0.33 -0.34 -4.10
CA LEU A 169 0.43 -1.20 -3.21
C LEU A 169 1.11 -2.34 -3.98
N GLU A 170 0.37 -3.04 -4.83
CA GLU A 170 0.93 -4.13 -5.64
C GLU A 170 2.06 -3.63 -6.53
N HIS A 171 1.88 -2.50 -7.21
CA HIS A 171 2.93 -1.89 -8.02
C HIS A 171 4.13 -1.44 -7.19
N SER A 172 3.90 -0.89 -6.00
CA SER A 172 4.98 -0.51 -5.09
C SER A 172 5.75 -1.73 -4.59
N LEU A 173 5.08 -2.81 -4.23
CA LEU A 173 5.73 -4.05 -3.82
C LEU A 173 6.48 -4.72 -4.97
N LEU A 174 5.92 -4.69 -6.19
CA LEU A 174 6.60 -5.21 -7.39
C LEU A 174 7.90 -4.45 -7.66
N LEU A 175 7.85 -3.12 -7.70
CA LEU A 175 9.03 -2.31 -8.00
C LEU A 175 10.04 -2.30 -6.85
N SER A 176 9.61 -2.51 -5.60
CA SER A 176 10.51 -2.62 -4.45
C SER A 176 11.53 -3.74 -4.62
N THR A 177 11.19 -4.81 -5.35
CA THR A 177 12.10 -5.93 -5.61
C THR A 177 13.26 -5.56 -6.54
N SER A 178 13.13 -4.47 -7.30
CA SER A 178 14.18 -3.98 -8.20
C SER A 178 15.15 -2.99 -7.54
N LEU A 179 14.85 -2.57 -6.31
CA LEU A 179 15.70 -1.67 -5.54
C LEU A 179 16.66 -2.46 -4.65
N PRO A 180 17.88 -1.93 -4.39
CA PRO A 180 18.81 -2.56 -3.46
C PRO A 180 18.17 -2.69 -2.08
N ASP A 181 18.07 -3.90 -1.59
CA ASP A 181 17.68 -4.20 -0.21
C ASP A 181 18.96 -4.55 0.56
N THR A 182 19.35 -3.67 1.45
CA THR A 182 20.57 -3.84 2.26
C THR A 182 20.35 -4.80 3.43
N SER A 183 19.12 -5.19 3.71
CA SER A 183 18.77 -5.87 4.96
C SER A 183 18.67 -7.39 4.90
N LEU A 184 18.38 -8.07 3.78
CA LEU A 184 18.34 -9.56 3.76
C LEU A 184 18.24 -10.15 2.33
N PRO A 185 18.75 -11.38 2.10
CA PRO A 185 18.59 -12.08 0.83
C PRO A 185 17.11 -12.44 0.57
N PRO A 186 16.63 -12.34 -0.69
CA PRO A 186 15.23 -12.58 -1.03
C PRO A 186 14.83 -14.04 -0.72
N VAL A 187 13.75 -14.18 0.04
CA VAL A 187 13.08 -15.48 0.19
C VAL A 187 12.17 -15.65 -1.01
N SER A 188 12.40 -16.68 -1.83
CA SER A 188 11.57 -16.95 -3.00
C SER A 188 10.09 -17.18 -2.61
N MET A 189 9.15 -16.72 -3.43
CA MET A 189 7.70 -16.91 -3.24
C MET A 189 7.33 -18.41 -3.00
N HIS A 190 8.07 -19.33 -3.60
CA HIS A 190 7.89 -20.76 -3.40
C HIS A 190 8.09 -21.19 -1.93
N LYS A 191 8.99 -20.55 -1.18
CA LYS A 191 9.21 -20.84 0.25
C LYS A 191 8.12 -20.30 1.18
N PHE A 192 7.34 -19.33 0.71
CA PHE A 192 6.22 -18.78 1.48
C PHE A 192 5.03 -19.76 1.49
N HIS A 193 4.61 -20.25 0.34
CA HIS A 193 3.56 -21.27 0.26
C HIS A 193 3.92 -22.51 1.09
N GLN A 194 5.19 -22.91 1.08
CA GLN A 194 5.66 -24.03 1.89
C GLN A 194 5.48 -23.80 3.41
N LEU A 195 5.68 -22.57 3.92
CA LEU A 195 5.44 -22.28 5.33
C LEU A 195 3.93 -22.29 5.67
N GLU A 196 3.08 -21.70 4.81
CA GLU A 196 1.62 -21.73 5.01
C GLU A 196 1.11 -23.18 4.96
N ASP A 197 1.53 -23.96 3.99
CA ASP A 197 1.15 -25.36 3.83
C ASP A 197 1.63 -26.19 5.03
N THR A 198 2.88 -25.96 5.49
CA THR A 198 3.42 -26.62 6.67
C THR A 198 2.59 -26.25 7.91
N LEU A 199 2.28 -24.96 8.12
CA LEU A 199 1.44 -24.56 9.24
C LEU A 199 0.01 -25.10 9.11
N ALA A 200 -0.55 -25.16 7.89
CA ALA A 200 -1.89 -25.70 7.67
C ALA A 200 -1.98 -27.17 8.06
N SER A 201 -0.96 -27.97 7.73
CA SER A 201 -0.91 -29.41 8.04
C SER A 201 -0.66 -29.71 9.53
N MET A 202 -0.14 -28.75 10.32
CA MET A 202 0.17 -28.94 11.73
C MET A 202 -1.11 -28.94 12.60
N PRO A 203 -1.12 -29.66 13.74
CA PRO A 203 -2.18 -29.56 14.74
C PRO A 203 -2.22 -28.16 15.36
N ARG A 204 -3.30 -27.86 16.10
CA ARG A 204 -3.48 -26.54 16.73
C ARG A 204 -2.38 -26.20 17.76
N VAL A 205 -1.85 -27.23 18.43
CA VAL A 205 -0.72 -27.15 19.37
C VAL A 205 0.33 -28.16 18.94
N PHE A 206 1.59 -27.74 18.83
CA PHE A 206 2.69 -28.57 18.37
C PHE A 206 4.01 -28.15 19.02
N THR A 207 4.99 -29.06 19.03
CA THR A 207 6.33 -28.77 19.53
C THR A 207 7.24 -28.24 18.42
N TYR A 208 8.40 -27.68 18.81
CA TYR A 208 9.44 -27.30 17.85
C TYR A 208 9.90 -28.46 16.96
N MET A 209 10.03 -29.66 17.55
CA MET A 209 10.48 -30.85 16.81
C MET A 209 9.45 -31.31 15.78
N ASP A 210 8.16 -31.27 16.13
CA ASP A 210 7.08 -31.59 15.20
C ASP A 210 7.12 -30.65 13.99
N PHE A 211 7.30 -29.35 14.24
CA PHE A 211 7.40 -28.35 13.18
C PHE A 211 8.61 -28.59 12.28
N VAL A 212 9.80 -28.88 12.85
CA VAL A 212 11.01 -29.17 12.07
C VAL A 212 10.81 -30.39 11.21
N ARG A 213 10.18 -31.47 11.73
CA ARG A 213 9.85 -32.67 10.98
C ARG A 213 8.95 -32.38 9.79
N ALA A 214 7.85 -31.64 10.01
CA ALA A 214 6.93 -31.24 8.94
C ALA A 214 7.61 -30.38 7.87
N VAL A 215 8.52 -29.47 8.26
CA VAL A 215 9.34 -28.69 7.33
C VAL A 215 10.25 -29.58 6.48
N GLN A 216 10.83 -30.61 7.05
CA GLN A 216 11.69 -31.56 6.32
C GLN A 216 10.89 -32.47 5.37
N GLU A 217 9.70 -32.88 5.77
CA GLU A 217 8.76 -33.64 4.92
C GLU A 217 8.32 -32.81 3.70
N ASN A 218 8.21 -31.50 3.86
CA ASN A 218 7.93 -30.53 2.78
C ASN A 218 9.19 -30.12 1.99
N GLY A 219 10.30 -30.83 2.11
CA GLY A 219 11.50 -30.66 1.29
C GLY A 219 12.41 -29.49 1.70
N ALA A 220 12.21 -28.88 2.89
CA ALA A 220 13.08 -27.83 3.40
C ALA A 220 14.01 -28.35 4.51
N CYS A 221 15.17 -27.73 4.71
CA CYS A 221 16.13 -28.14 5.74
C CYS A 221 15.74 -27.66 7.15
N ALA A 222 16.21 -28.34 8.20
CA ALA A 222 15.96 -28.01 9.61
C ALA A 222 16.34 -26.55 9.96
N ARG A 223 17.41 -26.00 9.35
CA ARG A 223 17.84 -24.61 9.53
C ARG A 223 16.79 -23.64 9.00
N THR A 224 16.10 -23.97 7.93
CA THR A 224 14.97 -23.22 7.38
C THR A 224 13.79 -23.27 8.36
N GLY A 225 13.50 -24.43 8.96
CA GLY A 225 12.45 -24.57 9.98
C GLY A 225 12.66 -23.63 11.16
N LYS A 226 13.89 -23.50 11.68
CA LYS A 226 14.21 -22.54 12.76
C LYS A 226 13.88 -21.10 12.39
N ARG A 227 14.21 -20.71 11.16
CA ARG A 227 13.89 -19.34 10.67
C ARG A 227 12.38 -19.16 10.46
N TRP A 228 11.70 -20.17 9.95
CA TRP A 228 10.27 -20.10 9.67
C TRP A 228 9.42 -20.00 10.95
N ILE A 229 9.75 -20.78 11.98
CA ILE A 229 9.02 -20.70 13.26
C ILE A 229 9.20 -19.33 13.94
N GLN A 230 10.41 -18.75 13.87
CA GLN A 230 10.65 -17.40 14.38
C GLN A 230 9.83 -16.34 13.62
N LYS A 231 9.73 -16.47 12.28
CA LYS A 231 8.91 -15.59 11.45
C LYS A 231 7.43 -15.75 11.76
N ALA A 232 6.94 -16.97 11.92
CA ALA A 232 5.54 -17.23 12.25
C ALA A 232 5.15 -16.65 13.63
N VAL A 233 6.05 -16.70 14.62
CA VAL A 233 5.85 -16.05 15.93
C VAL A 233 5.82 -14.53 15.77
N LYS A 234 6.77 -13.94 15.03
CA LYS A 234 6.83 -12.50 14.81
C LYS A 234 5.60 -11.99 14.03
N ALA A 235 5.10 -12.78 13.09
CA ALA A 235 3.88 -12.50 12.34
C ALA A 235 2.57 -12.80 13.12
N GLN A 236 2.68 -13.20 14.38
CA GLN A 236 1.53 -13.56 15.22
C GLN A 236 0.61 -14.66 14.66
N LEU A 237 1.15 -15.53 13.80
CA LEU A 237 0.43 -16.70 13.32
C LEU A 237 0.39 -17.82 14.35
N ILE A 238 1.43 -17.88 15.17
CA ILE A 238 1.57 -18.79 16.28
C ILE A 238 2.08 -18.05 17.53
N ILE A 239 1.70 -18.54 18.70
CA ILE A 239 2.17 -18.04 19.98
C ILE A 239 3.01 -19.15 20.64
N LYS A 240 4.12 -18.80 21.25
CA LYS A 240 4.93 -19.71 22.04
C LYS A 240 4.39 -19.78 23.46
N GLU A 241 3.99 -20.97 23.91
CA GLU A 241 3.52 -21.24 25.26
C GLU A 241 4.44 -22.34 25.89
N GLY A 242 5.47 -21.91 26.63
CA GLY A 242 6.49 -22.83 27.17
C GLY A 242 7.29 -23.52 26.06
N ASP A 243 7.27 -24.85 26.01
CA ASP A 243 7.93 -25.66 24.97
C ASP A 243 7.05 -25.89 23.74
N ASN A 244 5.80 -25.45 23.77
CA ASN A 244 4.84 -25.64 22.70
C ASN A 244 4.56 -24.36 21.94
N TYR A 245 4.03 -24.52 20.71
CA TYR A 245 3.53 -23.46 19.86
C TYR A 245 2.05 -23.71 19.58
N LYS A 246 1.25 -22.63 19.60
CA LYS A 246 -0.19 -22.67 19.38
C LYS A 246 -0.56 -21.77 18.22
N LYS A 247 -1.34 -22.28 17.28
CA LYS A 247 -1.88 -21.48 16.17
C LYS A 247 -2.82 -20.41 16.69
N CYS A 248 -2.62 -19.17 16.22
CA CYS A 248 -3.62 -18.13 16.42
C CYS A 248 -4.84 -18.43 15.56
N ASN A 249 -6.05 -18.28 16.11
CA ASN A 249 -7.28 -18.40 15.31
C ASN A 249 -7.34 -17.21 14.34
N THR A 250 -6.89 -17.41 13.10
CA THR A 250 -7.37 -16.60 12.00
C THR A 250 -8.83 -17.01 11.77
N LYS A 251 -9.80 -16.23 12.28
CA LYS A 251 -11.18 -16.37 11.84
C LYS A 251 -11.17 -16.15 10.34
N SER A 252 -11.28 -17.24 9.59
CA SER A 252 -11.62 -17.25 8.19
C SER A 252 -13.01 -16.64 8.10
N THR A 253 -13.11 -15.39 7.73
CA THR A 253 -14.36 -14.79 7.27
C THR A 253 -14.57 -15.34 5.86
N LYS A 254 -15.55 -16.24 5.77
CA LYS A 254 -16.13 -16.61 4.47
C LYS A 254 -16.81 -15.40 3.85
#